data_9a2bc0b5eacc99fbe38b9bfae3c123b2
#
_entry.id   9a2bc0b5eacc99fbe38b9bfae3c123b2
#
_cell.length_a   1.000
_cell.length_b   1.000
_cell.length_c   1.000
_cell.angle_alpha   90.00
_cell.angle_beta   90.00
_cell.angle_gamma   90.00
#
_symmetry.space_group_name_H-M   'P 1'
#
loop_
_entity.id
_entity.type
_entity.pdbx_description
1 polymer ?
#
loop_
_entity_poly.entity_id
_entity_poly.type
_entity_poly.pdbx_seq_one_letter_code
_entity_poly.pdbx_strand_id
1 'polypeptide(L)'
;MESKSLMQQYAERKLTETMSFIAEKRRDRLSAARVTWSKLAKDKPLTAAVATQVLMANQDCVAFLPKEKLSEEICEAVLEMSPLSISFIPEEMRTEQMSYTALNAYKKYAKTDRTSGVWQIVEILSAGVQTENICLLAAKQTRIFGVQMALACGLLGVCKYR
;
A
#
# COMPACT_ATOMS: atom_id res chain seq x y z
N MET A 1 37.18 20.79 -6.10
CA MET A 1 36.29 19.97 -5.23
C MET A 1 35.78 20.87 -4.13
N GLU A 2 34.53 21.25 -4.18
CA GLU A 2 33.91 22.06 -3.10
C GLU A 2 33.72 21.22 -1.84
N SER A 3 34.22 21.73 -0.71
CA SER A 3 34.02 21.07 0.57
C SER A 3 32.57 21.30 1.03
N LYS A 4 31.85 20.21 1.37
CA LYS A 4 30.49 20.30 1.90
C LYS A 4 30.47 21.13 3.19
N SER A 5 29.47 21.98 3.35
CA SER A 5 29.28 22.75 4.59
C SER A 5 29.05 21.81 5.80
N LEU A 6 29.37 22.27 7.00
CA LEU A 6 29.11 21.52 8.25
C LEU A 6 27.63 21.13 8.40
N MET A 7 26.70 22.00 7.97
CA MET A 7 25.26 21.72 7.98
C MET A 7 24.88 20.60 7.02
N GLN A 8 25.48 20.56 5.81
CA GLN A 8 25.26 19.48 4.87
C GLN A 8 25.77 18.13 5.40
N GLN A 9 26.96 18.11 5.99
CA GLN A 9 27.54 16.91 6.61
C GLN A 9 26.66 16.40 7.79
N TYR A 10 26.14 17.32 8.62
CA TYR A 10 25.23 16.98 9.70
C TYR A 10 23.91 16.39 9.18
N ALA A 11 23.29 17.02 8.18
CA ALA A 11 22.05 16.54 7.57
C ALA A 11 22.19 15.15 6.95
N GLU A 12 23.30 14.90 6.22
CA GLU A 12 23.60 13.59 5.62
C GLU A 12 23.77 12.51 6.70
N ARG A 13 24.49 12.82 7.78
CA ARG A 13 24.66 11.88 8.91
C ARG A 13 23.33 11.54 9.55
N LYS A 14 22.49 12.54 9.82
CA LYS A 14 21.16 12.34 10.41
C LYS A 14 20.24 11.53 9.51
N LEU A 15 20.27 11.78 8.21
CA LEU A 15 19.53 10.99 7.23
C LEU A 15 19.99 9.53 7.25
N THR A 16 21.29 9.27 7.24
CA THR A 16 21.87 7.92 7.28
C THR A 16 21.49 7.17 8.57
N GLU A 17 21.58 7.82 9.72
CA GLU A 17 21.15 7.25 11.02
C GLU A 17 19.67 6.88 11.00
N THR A 18 18.81 7.77 10.49
CA THR A 18 17.37 7.54 10.38
C THR A 18 17.05 6.39 9.43
N MET A 19 17.69 6.34 8.25
CA MET A 19 17.51 5.26 7.28
C MET A 19 17.96 3.91 7.83
N SER A 20 19.08 3.87 8.57
CA SER A 20 19.55 2.65 9.23
C SER A 20 18.57 2.15 10.27
N PHE A 21 18.03 3.03 11.10
CA PHE A 21 17.00 2.70 12.10
C PHE A 21 15.73 2.15 11.45
N ILE A 22 15.24 2.79 10.38
CA ILE A 22 14.05 2.32 9.63
C ILE A 22 14.32 0.93 9.04
N ALA A 23 15.51 0.70 8.46
CA ALA A 23 15.87 -0.58 7.87
C ALA A 23 15.95 -1.71 8.93
N GLU A 24 16.46 -1.42 10.13
CA GLU A 24 16.48 -2.35 11.25
C GLU A 24 15.08 -2.72 11.70
N LYS A 25 14.22 -1.73 11.95
CA LYS A 25 12.81 -1.94 12.33
C LYS A 25 12.04 -2.74 11.28
N ARG A 26 12.31 -2.50 10.00
CA ARG A 26 11.71 -3.28 8.92
C ARG A 26 12.16 -4.73 8.95
N ARG A 27 13.46 -5.01 9.20
CA ARG A 27 13.98 -6.38 9.32
C ARG A 27 13.34 -7.12 10.48
N ASP A 28 13.20 -6.49 11.64
CA ASP A 28 12.57 -7.08 12.81
C ASP A 28 11.12 -7.47 12.53
N ARG A 29 10.34 -6.57 11.92
CA ARG A 29 8.95 -6.85 11.53
C ARG A 29 8.86 -8.01 10.54
N LEU A 30 9.69 -8.03 9.50
CA LEU A 30 9.71 -9.11 8.52
C LEU A 30 10.16 -10.44 9.13
N SER A 31 11.08 -10.42 10.10
CA SER A 31 11.47 -11.63 10.84
C SER A 31 10.30 -12.20 11.64
N ALA A 32 9.57 -11.37 12.37
CA ALA A 32 8.37 -11.78 13.10
C ALA A 32 7.26 -12.30 12.15
N ALA A 33 7.06 -11.64 11.01
CA ALA A 33 6.11 -12.07 10.00
C ALA A 33 6.49 -13.43 9.38
N ARG A 34 7.78 -13.67 9.13
CA ARG A 34 8.27 -14.98 8.64
C ARG A 34 7.94 -16.10 9.62
N VAL A 35 8.13 -15.88 10.92
CA VAL A 35 7.77 -16.85 11.95
C VAL A 35 6.27 -17.13 11.94
N THR A 36 5.44 -16.07 11.86
CA THR A 36 3.98 -16.21 11.78
C THR A 36 3.56 -16.98 10.53
N TRP A 37 4.11 -16.65 9.36
CA TRP A 37 3.87 -17.35 8.10
C TRP A 37 4.21 -18.85 8.21
N SER A 38 5.40 -19.16 8.74
CA SER A 38 5.85 -20.55 8.90
C SER A 38 4.95 -21.37 9.81
N LYS A 39 4.36 -20.74 10.83
CA LYS A 39 3.44 -21.43 11.74
C LYS A 39 2.06 -21.67 11.14
N LEU A 40 1.54 -20.72 10.38
CA LEU A 40 0.13 -20.70 9.95
C LEU A 40 -0.12 -21.16 8.52
N ALA A 41 0.84 -20.97 7.62
CA ALA A 41 0.62 -21.15 6.19
C ALA A 41 1.63 -22.03 5.45
N LYS A 42 2.82 -22.33 6.00
CA LYS A 42 3.93 -22.96 5.28
C LYS A 42 3.53 -24.22 4.49
N ASP A 43 2.74 -25.10 5.11
CA ASP A 43 2.38 -26.40 4.55
C ASP A 43 0.88 -26.49 4.16
N LYS A 44 0.21 -25.35 4.09
CA LYS A 44 -1.21 -25.28 3.74
C LYS A 44 -1.41 -24.75 2.31
N PRO A 45 -2.46 -25.19 1.61
CA PRO A 45 -2.86 -24.55 0.37
C PRO A 45 -3.24 -23.08 0.65
N LEU A 46 -2.76 -22.17 -0.18
CA LEU A 46 -3.13 -20.77 -0.07
C LEU A 46 -4.59 -20.60 -0.55
N THR A 47 -5.45 -20.24 0.40
CA THR A 47 -6.86 -19.88 0.16
C THR A 47 -7.13 -18.50 0.77
N ALA A 48 -8.24 -17.87 0.40
CA ALA A 48 -8.65 -16.60 1.01
C ALA A 48 -8.74 -16.70 2.54
N ALA A 49 -9.27 -17.80 3.08
CA ALA A 49 -9.36 -18.04 4.51
C ALA A 49 -7.99 -18.13 5.19
N VAL A 50 -7.02 -18.84 4.58
CA VAL A 50 -5.65 -18.93 5.09
C VAL A 50 -4.95 -17.56 5.02
N ALA A 51 -5.10 -16.84 3.91
CA ALA A 51 -4.55 -15.50 3.75
C ALA A 51 -5.10 -14.55 4.83
N THR A 52 -6.41 -14.52 5.03
CA THR A 52 -7.07 -13.72 6.06
C THR A 52 -6.56 -14.08 7.46
N GLN A 53 -6.51 -15.36 7.81
CA GLN A 53 -6.03 -15.82 9.12
C GLN A 53 -4.58 -15.37 9.40
N VAL A 54 -3.71 -15.47 8.41
CA VAL A 54 -2.31 -15.07 8.52
C VAL A 54 -2.19 -13.56 8.69
N LEU A 55 -2.93 -12.78 7.90
CA LEU A 55 -2.89 -11.31 7.95
C LEU A 55 -3.53 -10.76 9.23
N MET A 56 -4.55 -11.42 9.77
CA MET A 56 -5.09 -11.09 11.09
C MET A 56 -4.06 -11.28 12.21
N ALA A 57 -3.22 -12.30 12.10
CA ALA A 57 -2.14 -12.54 13.07
C ALA A 57 -0.97 -11.57 12.90
N ASN A 58 -0.60 -11.25 11.66
CA ASN A 58 0.46 -10.29 11.35
C ASN A 58 0.32 -9.77 9.91
N GLN A 59 -0.02 -8.49 9.74
CA GLN A 59 -0.20 -7.85 8.44
C GLN A 59 1.06 -7.83 7.57
N ASP A 60 2.25 -7.79 8.17
CA ASP A 60 3.51 -7.84 7.41
C ASP A 60 3.73 -9.17 6.68
N CYS A 61 2.92 -10.21 6.99
CA CYS A 61 2.91 -11.48 6.26
C CYS A 61 2.52 -11.34 4.79
N VAL A 62 1.92 -10.23 4.39
CA VAL A 62 1.63 -9.94 2.97
C VAL A 62 2.89 -10.05 2.10
N ALA A 63 4.07 -9.71 2.64
CA ALA A 63 5.35 -9.82 1.95
C ALA A 63 5.76 -11.27 1.60
N PHE A 64 5.13 -12.26 2.20
CA PHE A 64 5.41 -13.70 2.01
C PHE A 64 4.33 -14.41 1.18
N LEU A 65 3.29 -13.69 0.73
CA LEU A 65 2.29 -14.26 -0.17
C LEU A 65 2.95 -14.65 -1.52
N PRO A 66 2.85 -15.92 -1.95
CA PRO A 66 3.40 -16.34 -3.23
C PRO A 66 2.56 -15.74 -4.37
N LYS A 67 3.20 -14.89 -5.18
CA LYS A 67 2.52 -14.15 -6.27
C LYS A 67 1.87 -15.10 -7.29
N GLU A 68 2.49 -16.24 -7.53
CA GLU A 68 2.03 -17.24 -8.50
C GLU A 68 0.76 -17.98 -8.05
N LYS A 69 0.40 -17.87 -6.78
CA LYS A 69 -0.79 -18.50 -6.20
C LYS A 69 -1.90 -17.51 -5.84
N LEU A 70 -1.71 -16.24 -6.21
CA LEU A 70 -2.75 -15.24 -6.01
C LEU A 70 -3.91 -15.50 -6.96
N SER A 71 -5.11 -15.60 -6.42
CA SER A 71 -6.37 -15.52 -7.14
C SER A 71 -7.05 -14.19 -6.83
N GLU A 72 -8.05 -13.80 -7.63
CA GLU A 72 -8.84 -12.60 -7.38
C GLU A 72 -9.45 -12.61 -5.97
N GLU A 73 -10.03 -13.73 -5.56
CA GLU A 73 -10.61 -13.92 -4.22
C GLU A 73 -9.59 -13.73 -3.10
N ILE A 74 -8.35 -14.24 -3.27
CA ILE A 74 -7.27 -14.04 -2.30
C ILE A 74 -6.85 -12.58 -2.26
N CYS A 75 -6.72 -11.93 -3.42
CA CYS A 75 -6.37 -10.51 -3.50
C CYS A 75 -7.41 -9.63 -2.81
N GLU A 76 -8.70 -9.87 -3.02
CA GLU A 76 -9.77 -9.14 -2.34
C GLU A 76 -9.72 -9.32 -0.82
N ALA A 77 -9.57 -10.55 -0.33
CA ALA A 77 -9.42 -10.83 1.10
C ALA A 77 -8.19 -10.14 1.71
N VAL A 78 -7.07 -10.09 0.99
CA VAL A 78 -5.86 -9.36 1.39
C VAL A 78 -6.12 -7.86 1.49
N LEU A 79 -6.80 -7.27 0.51
CA LEU A 79 -7.10 -5.84 0.47
C LEU A 79 -8.10 -5.41 1.54
N GLU A 80 -9.06 -6.26 1.89
CA GLU A 80 -9.97 -6.00 3.02
C GLU A 80 -9.21 -5.89 4.35
N MET A 81 -8.17 -6.70 4.55
CA MET A 81 -7.38 -6.72 5.78
C MET A 81 -6.23 -5.71 5.78
N SER A 82 -5.63 -5.46 4.63
CA SER A 82 -4.47 -4.60 4.47
C SER A 82 -4.55 -3.83 3.15
N PRO A 83 -5.29 -2.71 3.12
CA PRO A 83 -5.58 -1.96 1.88
C PRO A 83 -4.34 -1.50 1.12
N LEU A 84 -3.27 -1.10 1.83
CA LEU A 84 -2.02 -0.66 1.22
C LEU A 84 -1.24 -1.80 0.56
N SER A 85 -1.67 -3.06 0.79
CA SER A 85 -1.07 -4.23 0.15
C SER A 85 -1.37 -4.34 -1.34
N ILE A 86 -2.15 -3.43 -1.91
CA ILE A 86 -2.37 -3.35 -3.37
C ILE A 86 -1.05 -3.26 -4.14
N SER A 87 0.01 -2.71 -3.54
CA SER A 87 1.36 -2.68 -4.11
C SER A 87 2.01 -4.06 -4.29
N PHE A 88 1.58 -5.07 -3.53
CA PHE A 88 2.07 -6.45 -3.63
C PHE A 88 1.33 -7.28 -4.68
N ILE A 89 0.15 -6.82 -5.11
CA ILE A 89 -0.62 -7.46 -6.18
C ILE A 89 0.03 -7.10 -7.52
N PRO A 90 0.33 -8.09 -8.40
CA PRO A 90 0.83 -7.83 -9.74
C PRO A 90 -0.08 -6.86 -10.51
N GLU A 91 0.51 -5.95 -11.27
CA GLU A 91 -0.24 -4.87 -11.94
C GLU A 91 -1.32 -5.42 -12.88
N GLU A 92 -1.00 -6.49 -13.59
CA GLU A 92 -1.90 -7.18 -14.52
C GLU A 92 -3.13 -7.82 -13.85
N MET A 93 -3.07 -8.04 -12.54
CA MET A 93 -4.17 -8.60 -11.75
C MET A 93 -5.02 -7.53 -11.06
N ARG A 94 -4.57 -6.27 -11.04
CA ARG A 94 -5.28 -5.19 -10.35
C ARG A 94 -6.52 -4.79 -11.15
N THR A 95 -7.68 -4.97 -10.55
CA THR A 95 -8.98 -4.61 -11.13
C THR A 95 -9.54 -3.32 -10.50
N GLU A 96 -10.51 -2.71 -11.17
CA GLU A 96 -11.26 -1.59 -10.60
C GLU A 96 -11.96 -2.01 -9.31
N GLN A 97 -12.51 -3.22 -9.24
CA GLN A 97 -13.15 -3.75 -8.04
C GLN A 97 -12.17 -3.86 -6.86
N MET A 98 -10.96 -4.35 -7.08
CA MET A 98 -9.91 -4.38 -6.05
C MET A 98 -9.56 -2.98 -5.54
N SER A 99 -9.60 -1.98 -6.41
CA SER A 99 -9.36 -0.58 -6.03
C SER A 99 -10.47 -0.05 -5.14
N TYR A 100 -11.73 -0.36 -5.43
CA TYR A 100 -12.87 -0.05 -4.55
C TYR A 100 -12.74 -0.73 -3.20
N THR A 101 -12.39 -2.01 -3.19
CA THR A 101 -12.19 -2.79 -1.96
C THR A 101 -11.09 -2.15 -1.10
N ALA A 102 -9.94 -1.82 -1.68
CA ALA A 102 -8.82 -1.18 -0.97
C ALA A 102 -9.21 0.20 -0.40
N LEU A 103 -9.85 1.07 -1.20
CA LEU A 103 -10.26 2.40 -0.74
C LEU A 103 -11.31 2.34 0.37
N ASN A 104 -12.30 1.46 0.25
CA ASN A 104 -13.34 1.30 1.26
C ASN A 104 -12.80 0.67 2.55
N ALA A 105 -11.92 -0.32 2.45
CA ALA A 105 -11.25 -0.90 3.61
C ALA A 105 -10.36 0.13 4.30
N TYR A 106 -9.59 0.93 3.54
CA TYR A 106 -8.77 2.00 4.11
C TYR A 106 -9.59 3.02 4.88
N LYS A 107 -10.74 3.44 4.35
CA LYS A 107 -11.69 4.33 5.05
C LYS A 107 -12.13 3.78 6.40
N LYS A 108 -12.34 2.46 6.49
CA LYS A 108 -12.76 1.77 7.72
C LYS A 108 -11.66 1.76 8.78
N TYR A 109 -10.41 1.57 8.38
CA TYR A 109 -9.27 1.41 9.30
C TYR A 109 -8.54 2.72 9.64
N ALA A 110 -8.52 3.70 8.73
CA ALA A 110 -7.84 4.97 8.96
C ALA A 110 -8.64 5.87 9.92
N LYS A 111 -8.17 5.98 11.16
CA LYS A 111 -8.84 6.79 12.19
C LYS A 111 -8.49 8.28 12.11
N THR A 112 -7.27 8.63 11.73
CA THR A 112 -6.74 10.01 11.84
C THR A 112 -6.25 10.59 10.51
N ASP A 113 -5.33 9.95 9.82
CA ASP A 113 -4.82 10.41 8.52
C ASP A 113 -5.35 9.55 7.38
N ARG A 114 -6.40 10.04 6.72
CA ARG A 114 -7.01 9.36 5.57
C ARG A 114 -6.40 9.81 4.24
N THR A 115 -5.73 10.95 4.23
CA THR A 115 -5.34 11.60 2.98
C THR A 115 -4.16 10.90 2.33
N SER A 116 -3.09 10.65 3.08
CA SER A 116 -1.86 10.08 2.53
C SER A 116 -2.05 8.65 2.00
N GLY A 117 -2.73 7.80 2.75
CA GLY A 117 -2.93 6.41 2.35
C GLY A 117 -3.92 6.23 1.20
N VAL A 118 -4.95 7.08 1.10
CA VAL A 118 -5.87 7.09 -0.06
C VAL A 118 -5.09 7.41 -1.33
N TRP A 119 -4.24 8.44 -1.31
CA TRP A 119 -3.44 8.79 -2.48
C TRP A 119 -2.37 7.76 -2.80
N GLN A 120 -1.75 7.12 -1.80
CA GLN A 120 -0.84 5.99 -2.02
C GLN A 120 -1.54 4.84 -2.77
N ILE A 121 -2.80 4.54 -2.46
CA ILE A 121 -3.57 3.52 -3.19
C ILE A 121 -3.76 3.98 -4.65
N VAL A 122 -4.21 5.22 -4.87
CA VAL A 122 -4.47 5.74 -6.22
C VAL A 122 -3.19 5.78 -7.07
N GLU A 123 -2.07 6.23 -6.50
CA GLU A 123 -0.77 6.30 -7.21
C GLU A 123 -0.24 4.94 -7.68
N ILE A 124 -0.58 3.86 -6.95
CA ILE A 124 -0.14 2.50 -7.29
C ILE A 124 -0.98 1.91 -8.44
N LEU A 125 -2.17 2.43 -8.70
CA LEU A 125 -3.04 1.92 -9.75
C LEU A 125 -2.49 2.29 -11.13
N SER A 126 -2.58 1.34 -12.07
CA SER A 126 -2.28 1.63 -13.47
C SER A 126 -3.31 2.58 -14.09
N ALA A 127 -2.92 3.28 -15.16
CA ALA A 127 -3.79 4.25 -15.83
C ALA A 127 -5.14 3.65 -16.30
N GLY A 128 -5.17 2.35 -16.63
CA GLY A 128 -6.40 1.66 -17.04
C GLY A 128 -7.37 1.37 -15.90
N VAL A 129 -6.89 1.38 -14.66
CA VAL A 129 -7.69 1.11 -13.44
C VAL A 129 -8.05 2.41 -12.71
N GLN A 130 -7.36 3.51 -12.99
CA GLN A 130 -7.66 4.84 -12.46
C GLN A 130 -8.87 5.46 -13.17
N THR A 131 -10.06 4.91 -12.92
CA THR A 131 -11.30 5.43 -13.51
C THR A 131 -11.76 6.71 -12.80
N GLU A 132 -12.67 7.46 -13.44
CA GLU A 132 -13.30 8.64 -12.84
C GLU A 132 -13.93 8.30 -11.50
N ASN A 133 -14.62 7.17 -11.42
CA ASN A 133 -15.28 6.72 -10.21
C ASN A 133 -14.30 6.48 -9.06
N ILE A 134 -13.14 5.87 -9.34
CA ILE A 134 -12.07 5.66 -8.34
C ILE A 134 -11.52 7.00 -7.85
N CYS A 135 -11.25 7.93 -8.75
CA CYS A 135 -10.75 9.26 -8.39
C CYS A 135 -11.78 10.06 -7.58
N LEU A 136 -13.07 9.99 -7.95
CA LEU A 136 -14.16 10.61 -7.19
C LEU A 136 -14.32 9.99 -5.80
N LEU A 137 -14.22 8.67 -5.67
CA LEU A 137 -14.27 8.00 -4.38
C LEU A 137 -13.10 8.43 -3.48
N ALA A 138 -11.88 8.44 -4.02
CA ALA A 138 -10.68 8.89 -3.31
C ALA A 138 -10.83 10.34 -2.83
N ALA A 139 -11.29 11.24 -3.69
CA ALA A 139 -11.53 12.65 -3.35
C ALA A 139 -12.59 12.81 -2.26
N LYS A 140 -13.69 12.07 -2.32
CA LYS A 140 -14.73 12.06 -1.26
C LYS A 140 -14.18 11.59 0.07
N GLN A 141 -13.28 10.59 0.06
CA GLN A 141 -12.70 10.05 1.29
C GLN A 141 -11.68 11.01 1.94
N THR A 142 -10.95 11.77 1.13
CA THR A 142 -9.96 12.74 1.61
C THR A 142 -10.56 14.09 1.96
N ARG A 143 -11.86 14.31 1.72
CA ARG A 143 -12.53 15.61 1.87
C ARG A 143 -11.89 16.74 1.04
N ILE A 144 -11.19 16.39 -0.01
CA ILE A 144 -10.65 17.37 -0.96
C ILE A 144 -11.77 17.74 -1.94
N PHE A 145 -12.21 18.99 -1.93
CA PHE A 145 -13.31 19.48 -2.77
C PHE A 145 -12.80 20.40 -3.89
N GLY A 146 -13.43 20.31 -5.07
CA GLY A 146 -13.35 21.30 -6.13
C GLY A 146 -12.00 21.40 -6.84
N VAL A 147 -11.45 22.62 -6.90
CA VAL A 147 -10.24 22.95 -7.68
C VAL A 147 -9.01 22.12 -7.31
N GLN A 148 -8.90 21.70 -6.04
CA GLN A 148 -7.78 20.84 -5.60
C GLN A 148 -7.85 19.43 -6.19
N MET A 149 -9.06 18.93 -6.49
CA MET A 149 -9.23 17.64 -7.15
C MET A 149 -8.77 17.69 -8.61
N ALA A 150 -9.14 18.74 -9.35
CA ALA A 150 -8.68 18.96 -10.72
C ALA A 150 -7.16 19.14 -10.79
N LEU A 151 -6.56 19.83 -9.82
CA LEU A 151 -5.11 19.98 -9.70
C LEU A 151 -4.42 18.66 -9.32
N ALA A 152 -4.96 17.88 -8.38
CA ALA A 152 -4.38 16.60 -7.99
C ALA A 152 -4.45 15.58 -9.14
N CYS A 153 -5.57 15.50 -9.85
CA CYS A 153 -5.72 14.62 -11.01
C CYS A 153 -4.92 15.10 -12.24
N GLY A 154 -4.86 16.40 -12.47
CA GLY A 154 -4.17 16.99 -13.63
C GLY A 154 -2.67 17.18 -13.45
N LEU A 155 -2.21 17.66 -12.28
CA LEU A 155 -0.79 17.93 -12.01
C LEU A 155 0.01 16.66 -11.71
N LEU A 156 -0.60 15.65 -11.09
CA LEU A 156 0.09 14.38 -10.80
C LEU A 156 0.04 13.41 -12.00
N GLY A 157 -0.66 13.76 -13.07
CA GLY A 157 -0.84 12.85 -14.22
C GLY A 157 -1.59 11.55 -13.85
N VAL A 158 -2.23 11.53 -12.67
CA VAL A 158 -2.83 10.34 -12.05
C VAL A 158 -4.18 10.01 -12.69
N CYS A 159 -4.92 11.03 -13.17
CA CYS A 159 -6.13 10.84 -13.95
C CYS A 159 -5.94 11.44 -15.33
N LYS A 160 -5.57 10.62 -16.31
CA LYS A 160 -5.60 11.05 -17.72
C LYS A 160 -7.06 10.97 -18.20
N TYR A 161 -7.81 12.05 -17.96
CA TYR A 161 -9.06 12.25 -18.69
C TYR A 161 -8.75 12.64 -20.12
N ARG A 162 -9.07 11.78 -21.06
CA ARG A 162 -9.42 12.13 -22.44
C ARG A 162 -10.92 11.96 -22.59
#